data_184288efe48f0c9537d90078fa08b7e1
#
_entry.id   184288efe48f0c9537d90078fa08b7e1
#
_cell.length_a   1.000
_cell.length_b   1.000
_cell.length_c   1.000
_cell.angle_alpha   90.00
_cell.angle_beta   90.00
_cell.angle_gamma   90.00
#
_symmetry.space_group_name_H-M   'P 1'
#
loop_
_entity.id
_entity.type
_entity.pdbx_description
1 polymer ?
#
loop_
_entity_poly.entity_id
_entity_poly.type
_entity_poly.pdbx_seq_one_letter_code
_entity_poly.pdbx_strand_id
1 'polypeptide(L)'
;MEGKNMNISGTGTIKSDIYDEEIHISGSGRIEGDVRCQAIHASGAVFSSGNVECSGGIHVSGAGRFGGDVSCSEMRVSGAVSAENLKVRNDVRISGTIKTSGSVKCNEAKISGKAECASFEAENFKSSGEFRIDGLLNVGTADIKLSRGFGKCTAGSIGGTTIRVEKSDDSAIRLFNVFSAGKHVTLTVSESIEGDEIYLENTECPLVIGKRVFIGEGCKIDRIQYTEICKANINSHVGDVRKI
;
A
#
# COMPACT_ATOMS: atom_id res chain seq x y z
N MET A 1 5.48 -10.06 36.31
CA MET A 1 5.98 -11.28 35.63
C MET A 1 6.90 -10.79 34.55
N GLU A 2 8.18 -11.19 34.56
CA GLU A 2 9.10 -10.83 33.46
C GLU A 2 8.65 -11.61 32.23
N GLY A 3 8.23 -10.92 31.17
CA GLY A 3 7.88 -11.50 29.88
C GLY A 3 9.08 -12.27 29.32
N LYS A 4 8.88 -13.51 28.98
CA LYS A 4 9.94 -14.38 28.49
C LYS A 4 9.92 -14.34 26.97
N ASN A 5 10.86 -13.59 26.35
CA ASN A 5 10.97 -13.50 24.91
C ASN A 5 11.15 -14.89 24.28
N MET A 6 10.37 -15.19 23.25
CA MET A 6 10.50 -16.44 22.50
C MET A 6 11.45 -16.24 21.33
N ASN A 7 12.55 -16.98 21.30
CA ASN A 7 13.59 -16.88 20.27
C ASN A 7 13.71 -18.17 19.47
N ILE A 8 13.58 -18.07 18.13
CA ILE A 8 13.83 -19.17 17.19
C ILE A 8 15.00 -18.78 16.29
N SER A 9 16.19 -19.33 16.56
CA SER A 9 17.41 -19.10 15.76
C SER A 9 17.58 -20.13 14.63
N GLY A 10 17.12 -21.37 14.84
CA GLY A 10 17.10 -22.47 13.86
C GLY A 10 15.72 -22.69 13.31
N THR A 11 15.28 -23.95 13.25
CA THR A 11 13.91 -24.33 12.90
C THR A 11 13.12 -24.63 14.19
N GLY A 12 11.98 -24.01 14.35
CA GLY A 12 11.15 -24.21 15.54
C GLY A 12 9.65 -24.10 15.24
N THR A 13 8.85 -24.74 16.10
CA THR A 13 7.40 -24.67 16.04
C THR A 13 6.87 -24.09 17.34
N ILE A 14 6.02 -23.09 17.22
CA ILE A 14 5.25 -22.49 18.30
C ILE A 14 3.85 -23.09 18.18
N LYS A 15 3.40 -23.77 19.24
CA LYS A 15 2.01 -24.21 19.30
C LYS A 15 1.15 -23.06 19.79
N SER A 16 -0.07 -22.98 19.25
CA SER A 16 -1.04 -21.92 19.52
C SER A 16 -1.24 -21.74 21.04
N ASP A 17 -1.05 -20.51 21.50
CA ASP A 17 -1.42 -20.07 22.84
C ASP A 17 -1.36 -18.54 22.92
N ILE A 18 -1.81 -17.97 24.03
CA ILE A 18 -1.71 -16.54 24.33
C ILE A 18 -0.30 -16.30 24.87
N TYR A 19 0.50 -15.57 24.10
CA TYR A 19 1.83 -15.15 24.53
C TYR A 19 1.81 -13.65 24.81
N ASP A 20 1.96 -13.25 26.06
CA ASP A 20 2.19 -11.84 26.42
C ASP A 20 3.65 -11.39 26.12
N GLU A 21 4.29 -11.98 25.12
CA GLU A 21 5.72 -11.90 24.87
C GLU A 21 6.04 -11.50 23.44
N GLU A 22 7.29 -11.08 23.24
CA GLU A 22 7.82 -10.84 21.90
C GLU A 22 8.33 -12.14 21.27
N ILE A 23 8.01 -12.34 19.99
CA ILE A 23 8.45 -13.50 19.19
C ILE A 23 9.54 -13.05 18.24
N HIS A 24 10.75 -13.57 18.43
CA HIS A 24 11.92 -13.29 17.58
C HIS A 24 12.27 -14.52 16.74
N ILE A 25 12.27 -14.36 15.41
CA ILE A 25 12.55 -15.45 14.47
C ILE A 25 13.70 -15.04 13.56
N SER A 26 14.89 -15.58 13.79
CA SER A 26 16.06 -15.39 12.91
C SER A 26 16.19 -16.52 11.89
N GLY A 27 15.72 -17.72 12.22
CA GLY A 27 15.69 -18.90 11.35
C GLY A 27 14.36 -19.12 10.68
N SER A 28 13.76 -20.31 10.87
CA SER A 28 12.43 -20.67 10.33
C SER A 28 11.49 -21.01 11.47
N GLY A 29 10.49 -20.19 11.69
CA GLY A 29 9.46 -20.37 12.71
C GLY A 29 8.11 -20.76 12.09
N ARG A 30 7.49 -21.79 12.67
CA ARG A 30 6.12 -22.16 12.37
C ARG A 30 5.23 -21.90 13.58
N ILE A 31 4.12 -21.21 13.37
CA ILE A 31 3.09 -20.99 14.38
C ILE A 31 1.88 -21.82 13.98
N GLU A 32 1.45 -22.74 14.84
CA GLU A 32 0.30 -23.61 14.60
C GLU A 32 -0.93 -23.03 15.30
N GLY A 33 -1.99 -22.71 14.54
CA GLY A 33 -3.21 -22.08 15.03
C GLY A 33 -3.11 -20.58 15.20
N ASP A 34 -4.02 -20.00 15.98
CA ASP A 34 -4.08 -18.57 16.27
C ASP A 34 -3.03 -18.19 17.31
N VAL A 35 -2.47 -16.99 17.20
CA VAL A 35 -1.50 -16.48 18.18
C VAL A 35 -1.84 -15.05 18.58
N ARG A 36 -1.72 -14.80 19.90
CA ARG A 36 -1.74 -13.47 20.49
C ARG A 36 -0.41 -13.19 21.15
N CYS A 37 0.23 -12.09 20.79
CA CYS A 37 1.54 -11.73 21.31
C CYS A 37 1.71 -10.22 21.44
N GLN A 38 2.81 -9.79 22.05
CA GLN A 38 3.17 -8.38 22.10
C GLN A 38 3.71 -7.90 20.74
N ALA A 39 4.69 -8.60 20.18
CA ALA A 39 5.28 -8.25 18.89
C ALA A 39 5.87 -9.47 18.17
N ILE A 40 6.06 -9.35 16.85
CA ILE A 40 6.77 -10.34 16.02
C ILE A 40 7.90 -9.65 15.28
N HIS A 41 9.12 -10.16 15.47
CA HIS A 41 10.31 -9.74 14.75
C HIS A 41 10.88 -10.92 13.95
N ALA A 42 10.68 -10.91 12.63
CA ALA A 42 11.13 -11.99 11.75
C ALA A 42 12.21 -11.49 10.77
N SER A 43 13.45 -11.86 11.00
CA SER A 43 14.53 -11.69 10.02
C SER A 43 14.62 -12.88 9.07
N GLY A 44 14.21 -14.06 9.51
CA GLY A 44 14.11 -15.29 8.71
C GLY A 44 12.72 -15.50 8.15
N ALA A 45 12.25 -16.76 8.17
CA ALA A 45 10.93 -17.13 7.69
C ALA A 45 9.94 -17.37 8.84
N VAL A 46 8.75 -16.77 8.77
CA VAL A 46 7.66 -17.02 9.71
C VAL A 46 6.44 -17.53 8.96
N PHE A 47 5.86 -18.62 9.44
CA PHE A 47 4.61 -19.20 8.96
C PHE A 47 3.60 -19.26 10.09
N SER A 48 2.42 -18.73 9.90
CA SER A 48 1.27 -18.94 10.78
C SER A 48 0.16 -19.62 10.00
N SER A 49 -0.47 -20.64 10.58
CA SER A 49 -1.62 -21.30 9.97
C SER A 49 -2.97 -20.65 10.34
N GLY A 50 -2.99 -19.85 11.41
CA GLY A 50 -4.16 -19.14 11.92
C GLY A 50 -3.99 -17.64 11.93
N ASN A 51 -4.87 -16.98 12.70
CA ASN A 51 -4.85 -15.54 12.88
C ASN A 51 -3.69 -15.08 13.76
N VAL A 52 -3.20 -13.87 13.52
CA VAL A 52 -2.15 -13.26 14.32
C VAL A 52 -2.64 -11.95 14.89
N GLU A 53 -2.66 -11.85 16.21
CA GLU A 53 -3.03 -10.63 16.94
C GLU A 53 -1.84 -10.14 17.77
N CYS A 54 -1.24 -9.02 17.38
CA CYS A 54 -0.17 -8.39 18.14
C CYS A 54 -0.65 -7.07 18.76
N SER A 55 -0.42 -6.89 20.07
CA SER A 55 -0.70 -5.62 20.72
C SER A 55 0.24 -4.49 20.29
N GLY A 56 1.48 -4.83 19.93
CA GLY A 56 2.52 -3.98 19.38
C GLY A 56 2.75 -4.19 17.88
N GLY A 57 4.02 -4.24 17.45
CA GLY A 57 4.41 -4.24 16.06
C GLY A 57 4.72 -5.61 15.45
N ILE A 58 4.58 -5.72 14.14
CA ILE A 58 5.07 -6.83 13.35
C ILE A 58 6.11 -6.31 12.37
N HIS A 59 7.36 -6.78 12.51
CA HIS A 59 8.47 -6.42 11.66
C HIS A 59 8.99 -7.65 10.92
N VAL A 60 8.89 -7.64 9.60
CA VAL A 60 9.35 -8.75 8.76
C VAL A 60 10.40 -8.26 7.77
N SER A 61 11.65 -8.69 7.97
CA SER A 61 12.73 -8.45 7.01
C SER A 61 12.95 -9.63 6.07
N GLY A 62 12.57 -10.82 6.48
CA GLY A 62 12.61 -12.06 5.69
C GLY A 62 11.27 -12.36 5.01
N ALA A 63 10.76 -13.57 5.17
CA ALA A 63 9.50 -14.02 4.60
C ALA A 63 8.44 -14.27 5.68
N GLY A 64 7.27 -13.65 5.56
CA GLY A 64 6.11 -13.88 6.41
C GLY A 64 4.94 -14.45 5.61
N ARG A 65 4.42 -15.59 6.03
CA ARG A 65 3.18 -16.14 5.49
C ARG A 65 2.21 -16.37 6.63
N PHE A 66 1.16 -15.58 6.66
CA PHE A 66 0.09 -15.68 7.64
C PHE A 66 -1.14 -16.25 6.93
N GLY A 67 -1.61 -17.41 7.41
CA GLY A 67 -2.73 -18.15 6.79
C GLY A 67 -4.09 -17.56 7.08
N GLY A 68 -4.20 -16.64 8.05
CA GLY A 68 -5.42 -15.95 8.42
C GLY A 68 -5.24 -14.43 8.47
N ASP A 69 -6.08 -13.79 9.28
CA ASP A 69 -6.06 -12.36 9.50
C ASP A 69 -4.90 -11.94 10.41
N VAL A 70 -4.33 -10.78 10.09
CA VAL A 70 -3.28 -10.18 10.90
C VAL A 70 -3.77 -8.86 11.47
N SER A 71 -3.70 -8.73 12.80
CA SER A 71 -4.02 -7.50 13.53
C SER A 71 -2.84 -7.06 14.37
N CYS A 72 -2.40 -5.79 14.23
CA CYS A 72 -1.29 -5.23 15.00
C CYS A 72 -1.40 -3.72 15.16
N SER A 73 -0.49 -3.14 15.97
CA SER A 73 -0.39 -1.69 16.12
C SER A 73 0.35 -1.04 14.96
N GLU A 74 1.48 -1.61 14.56
CA GLU A 74 2.27 -1.15 13.40
C GLU A 74 2.81 -2.34 12.61
N MET A 75 3.04 -2.14 11.30
CA MET A 75 3.64 -3.16 10.45
C MET A 75 4.75 -2.60 9.58
N ARG A 76 5.91 -3.26 9.61
CA ARG A 76 7.06 -2.93 8.77
C ARG A 76 7.48 -4.15 7.97
N VAL A 77 7.49 -4.01 6.65
CA VAL A 77 7.84 -5.07 5.71
C VAL A 77 8.98 -4.61 4.83
N SER A 78 10.15 -5.22 5.04
CA SER A 78 11.32 -5.05 4.15
C SER A 78 11.50 -6.27 3.24
N GLY A 79 11.03 -7.43 3.66
CA GLY A 79 11.02 -8.67 2.88
C GLY A 79 9.70 -8.91 2.16
N ALA A 80 9.16 -10.12 2.25
CA ALA A 80 7.90 -10.50 1.61
C ALA A 80 6.89 -10.99 2.65
N VAL A 81 5.68 -10.44 2.61
CA VAL A 81 4.58 -10.83 3.52
C VAL A 81 3.34 -11.19 2.72
N SER A 82 2.66 -12.26 3.14
CA SER A 82 1.31 -12.59 2.69
C SER A 82 0.39 -12.85 3.87
N ALA A 83 -0.88 -12.39 3.75
CA ALA A 83 -1.93 -12.57 4.75
C ALA A 83 -3.30 -12.65 4.06
N GLU A 84 -4.35 -13.01 4.79
CA GLU A 84 -5.71 -12.90 4.29
C GLU A 84 -6.17 -11.44 4.37
N ASN A 85 -6.32 -10.90 5.56
CA ASN A 85 -6.58 -9.49 5.79
C ASN A 85 -5.51 -8.89 6.72
N LEU A 86 -5.31 -7.58 6.59
CA LEU A 86 -4.38 -6.85 7.43
C LEU A 86 -5.06 -5.65 8.08
N LYS A 87 -5.16 -5.67 9.40
CA LYS A 87 -5.68 -4.56 10.21
C LYS A 87 -4.59 -3.99 11.09
N VAL A 88 -4.11 -2.81 10.75
CA VAL A 88 -3.07 -2.11 11.48
C VAL A 88 -3.64 -0.84 12.10
N ARG A 89 -3.48 -0.64 13.41
CA ARG A 89 -4.06 0.54 14.05
C ARG A 89 -3.40 1.84 13.64
N ASN A 90 -2.09 1.84 13.48
CA ASN A 90 -1.31 3.03 13.16
C ASN A 90 -0.69 2.92 11.76
N ASP A 91 0.58 2.55 11.67
CA ASP A 91 1.40 2.69 10.47
C ASP A 91 1.66 1.37 9.77
N VAL A 92 1.53 1.38 8.44
CA VAL A 92 2.05 0.34 7.55
C VAL A 92 3.18 0.91 6.70
N ARG A 93 4.36 0.32 6.80
CA ARG A 93 5.52 0.70 5.98
C ARG A 93 6.01 -0.49 5.16
N ILE A 94 5.97 -0.36 3.84
CA ILE A 94 6.30 -1.42 2.90
C ILE A 94 7.46 -0.95 2.03
N SER A 95 8.65 -1.52 2.27
CA SER A 95 9.81 -1.35 1.39
C SER A 95 10.05 -2.61 0.53
N GLY A 96 9.59 -3.76 1.01
CA GLY A 96 9.57 -5.05 0.31
C GLY A 96 8.24 -5.28 -0.41
N THR A 97 7.66 -6.46 -0.25
CA THR A 97 6.41 -6.86 -0.88
C THR A 97 5.37 -7.28 0.16
N ILE A 98 4.15 -6.78 0.02
CA ILE A 98 3.00 -7.30 0.75
C ILE A 98 1.92 -7.75 -0.23
N LYS A 99 1.31 -8.90 0.07
CA LYS A 99 0.18 -9.44 -0.69
C LYS A 99 -0.90 -9.92 0.26
N THR A 100 -2.08 -9.32 0.17
CA THR A 100 -3.27 -9.80 0.88
C THR A 100 -4.33 -10.24 -0.11
N SER A 101 -5.02 -11.33 0.20
CA SER A 101 -6.17 -11.77 -0.62
C SER A 101 -7.41 -10.92 -0.38
N GLY A 102 -7.51 -10.29 0.79
CA GLY A 102 -8.59 -9.42 1.20
C GLY A 102 -8.15 -7.97 1.37
N SER A 103 -8.54 -7.36 2.47
CA SER A 103 -8.39 -5.94 2.73
C SER A 103 -7.14 -5.59 3.53
N VAL A 104 -6.64 -4.37 3.30
CA VAL A 104 -5.67 -3.70 4.17
C VAL A 104 -6.34 -2.47 4.77
N LYS A 105 -6.30 -2.34 6.11
CA LYS A 105 -6.81 -1.18 6.83
C LYS A 105 -5.76 -0.65 7.80
N CYS A 106 -5.47 0.67 7.72
CA CYS A 106 -4.53 1.34 8.61
C CYS A 106 -4.87 2.83 8.78
N ASN A 107 -4.13 3.53 9.63
CA ASN A 107 -4.20 4.99 9.70
C ASN A 107 -3.23 5.62 8.70
N GLU A 108 -1.96 5.22 8.71
CA GLU A 108 -0.95 5.71 7.78
C GLU A 108 -0.35 4.57 6.96
N ALA A 109 -0.25 4.76 5.64
CA ALA A 109 0.42 3.85 4.73
C ALA A 109 1.58 4.54 4.00
N LYS A 110 2.75 3.89 4.01
CA LYS A 110 3.89 4.29 3.20
C LYS A 110 4.42 3.12 2.40
N ILE A 111 4.27 3.20 1.07
CA ILE A 111 4.64 2.13 0.14
C ILE A 111 5.79 2.63 -0.74
N SER A 112 6.97 2.04 -0.56
CA SER A 112 8.13 2.26 -1.45
C SER A 112 8.49 1.01 -2.25
N GLY A 113 8.00 -0.15 -1.82
CA GLY A 113 8.12 -1.44 -2.49
C GLY A 113 6.85 -1.78 -3.27
N LYS A 114 6.27 -2.96 -3.00
CA LYS A 114 5.08 -3.46 -3.70
C LYS A 114 3.96 -3.84 -2.74
N ALA A 115 2.72 -3.41 -3.06
CA ALA A 115 1.53 -3.81 -2.32
C ALA A 115 0.46 -4.37 -3.28
N GLU A 116 -0.09 -5.54 -2.96
CA GLU A 116 -1.21 -6.15 -3.67
C GLU A 116 -2.33 -6.50 -2.68
N CYS A 117 -3.56 -6.05 -2.94
CA CYS A 117 -4.73 -6.34 -2.10
C CYS A 117 -6.04 -6.20 -2.86
N ALA A 118 -7.13 -6.73 -2.30
CA ALA A 118 -8.47 -6.54 -2.86
C ALA A 118 -8.98 -5.12 -2.62
N SER A 119 -8.79 -4.57 -1.40
CA SER A 119 -9.14 -3.18 -1.06
C SER A 119 -8.16 -2.58 -0.06
N PHE A 120 -8.06 -1.26 -0.03
CA PHE A 120 -7.17 -0.55 0.87
C PHE A 120 -7.90 0.65 1.51
N GLU A 121 -7.85 0.75 2.83
CA GLU A 121 -8.42 1.86 3.60
C GLU A 121 -7.34 2.50 4.47
N ALA A 122 -7.14 3.82 4.36
CA ALA A 122 -6.21 4.57 5.20
C ALA A 122 -6.65 6.04 5.33
N GLU A 123 -6.26 6.71 6.41
CA GLU A 123 -6.38 8.17 6.47
C GLU A 123 -5.34 8.84 5.57
N ASN A 124 -4.09 8.37 5.64
CA ASN A 124 -3.00 8.89 4.82
C ASN A 124 -2.34 7.76 4.03
N PHE A 125 -2.37 7.87 2.71
CA PHE A 125 -1.75 6.93 1.79
C PHE A 125 -0.64 7.62 0.99
N LYS A 126 0.62 7.19 1.19
CA LYS A 126 1.78 7.68 0.44
C LYS A 126 2.42 6.53 -0.32
N SER A 127 2.56 6.67 -1.63
CA SER A 127 3.21 5.67 -2.47
C SER A 127 4.25 6.29 -3.39
N SER A 128 5.44 5.70 -3.42
CA SER A 128 6.45 5.89 -4.45
C SER A 128 6.85 4.57 -5.11
N GLY A 129 6.23 3.47 -4.71
CA GLY A 129 6.43 2.12 -5.23
C GLY A 129 5.28 1.65 -6.10
N GLU A 130 5.20 0.34 -6.28
CA GLU A 130 4.15 -0.35 -7.04
C GLU A 130 2.97 -0.70 -6.13
N PHE A 131 1.75 -0.51 -6.64
CA PHE A 131 0.58 -1.08 -5.97
C PHE A 131 -0.44 -1.60 -6.98
N ARG A 132 -1.15 -2.64 -6.54
CA ARG A 132 -2.32 -3.20 -7.20
C ARG A 132 -3.43 -3.39 -6.18
N ILE A 133 -4.47 -2.59 -6.32
CA ILE A 133 -5.68 -2.65 -5.51
C ILE A 133 -6.82 -3.00 -6.44
N ASP A 134 -7.32 -4.25 -6.36
CA ASP A 134 -8.30 -4.73 -7.34
C ASP A 134 -9.65 -4.00 -7.25
N GLY A 135 -10.02 -3.50 -6.07
CA GLY A 135 -11.23 -2.72 -5.80
C GLY A 135 -10.92 -1.29 -5.36
N LEU A 136 -11.50 -0.89 -4.23
CA LEU A 136 -11.46 0.49 -3.74
C LEU A 136 -10.18 0.78 -2.92
N LEU A 137 -9.51 1.87 -3.28
CA LEU A 137 -8.59 2.62 -2.43
C LEU A 137 -9.36 3.77 -1.79
N ASN A 138 -9.74 3.63 -0.51
CA ASN A 138 -10.48 4.63 0.25
C ASN A 138 -9.56 5.34 1.24
N VAL A 139 -9.37 6.64 1.08
CA VAL A 139 -8.38 7.38 1.87
C VAL A 139 -8.86 8.79 2.24
N GLY A 140 -8.36 9.33 3.33
CA GLY A 140 -8.48 10.76 3.60
C GLY A 140 -7.61 11.55 2.60
N THR A 141 -6.32 11.19 2.54
CA THR A 141 -5.35 11.82 1.64
C THR A 141 -4.52 10.78 0.90
N ALA A 142 -4.43 10.87 -0.43
CA ALA A 142 -3.51 10.12 -1.27
C ALA A 142 -2.40 11.02 -1.83
N ASP A 143 -1.14 10.63 -1.63
CA ASP A 143 0.06 11.23 -2.25
C ASP A 143 0.80 10.12 -3.02
N ILE A 144 0.60 10.07 -4.33
CA ILE A 144 1.12 9.02 -5.20
C ILE A 144 2.17 9.60 -6.14
N LYS A 145 3.42 9.14 -5.99
CA LYS A 145 4.54 9.54 -6.84
C LYS A 145 4.86 8.44 -7.84
N LEU A 146 4.66 8.73 -9.12
CA LEU A 146 4.91 7.80 -10.21
C LEU A 146 6.39 7.87 -10.64
N SER A 147 7.20 6.94 -10.11
CA SER A 147 8.64 6.89 -10.37
C SER A 147 8.95 6.00 -11.59
N ARG A 148 10.00 6.35 -12.35
CA ARG A 148 10.48 5.51 -13.45
C ARG A 148 11.10 4.22 -12.91
N GLY A 149 10.91 3.10 -13.62
CA GLY A 149 11.55 1.82 -13.29
C GLY A 149 10.82 0.96 -12.26
N PHE A 150 9.74 1.44 -11.68
CA PHE A 150 8.80 0.63 -10.90
C PHE A 150 7.71 0.07 -11.81
N GLY A 151 7.01 -0.96 -11.33
CA GLY A 151 5.93 -1.61 -12.04
C GLY A 151 4.67 -0.74 -12.17
N LYS A 152 3.52 -1.36 -12.30
CA LYS A 152 2.26 -0.66 -12.53
C LYS A 152 1.62 -0.23 -11.21
N CYS A 153 1.00 0.96 -11.23
CA CYS A 153 0.08 1.38 -10.18
C CYS A 153 -1.36 1.21 -10.70
N THR A 154 -2.15 0.37 -10.03
CA THR A 154 -3.53 0.11 -10.45
C THR A 154 -4.50 0.13 -9.28
N ALA A 155 -5.71 0.65 -9.51
CA ALA A 155 -6.83 0.57 -8.59
C ALA A 155 -8.14 0.34 -9.36
N GLY A 156 -9.13 -0.28 -8.72
CA GLY A 156 -10.51 -0.31 -9.23
C GLY A 156 -11.08 1.10 -9.21
N SER A 157 -11.23 1.64 -8.02
CA SER A 157 -11.63 3.03 -7.77
C SER A 157 -10.74 3.68 -6.71
N ILE A 158 -10.68 5.00 -6.71
CA ILE A 158 -10.00 5.78 -5.67
C ILE A 158 -10.99 6.81 -5.11
N GLY A 159 -11.21 6.76 -3.79
CA GLY A 159 -12.02 7.73 -3.07
C GLY A 159 -11.22 8.43 -1.99
N GLY A 160 -11.38 9.76 -1.85
CA GLY A 160 -10.70 10.51 -0.81
C GLY A 160 -11.03 12.00 -0.77
N THR A 161 -10.60 12.68 0.29
CA THR A 161 -10.74 14.14 0.36
C THR A 161 -9.71 14.84 -0.55
N THR A 162 -8.46 14.42 -0.48
CA THR A 162 -7.38 15.00 -1.29
C THR A 162 -6.64 13.88 -2.02
N ILE A 163 -6.61 13.94 -3.34
CA ILE A 163 -5.94 12.94 -4.18
C ILE A 163 -4.92 13.66 -5.06
N ARG A 164 -3.64 13.35 -4.84
CA ARG A 164 -2.51 13.92 -5.56
C ARG A 164 -1.69 12.81 -6.21
N VAL A 165 -1.59 12.86 -7.53
CA VAL A 165 -0.79 11.94 -8.35
C VAL A 165 0.19 12.76 -9.17
N GLU A 166 1.48 12.55 -8.93
CA GLU A 166 2.54 13.32 -9.57
C GLU A 166 3.60 12.40 -10.18
N LYS A 167 4.24 12.87 -11.24
CA LYS A 167 5.50 12.28 -11.70
C LYS A 167 6.60 12.55 -10.69
N SER A 168 7.40 11.55 -10.38
CA SER A 168 8.63 11.76 -9.64
C SER A 168 9.63 12.52 -10.50
N ASP A 169 10.16 13.63 -9.98
CA ASP A 169 11.27 14.35 -10.62
C ASP A 169 12.56 13.56 -10.45
N ASP A 170 12.92 12.79 -11.47
CA ASP A 170 14.17 12.01 -11.55
C ASP A 170 15.42 12.89 -11.81
N SER A 171 15.44 14.15 -11.35
CA SER A 171 16.57 15.04 -11.56
C SER A 171 17.89 14.52 -10.94
N ALA A 172 17.83 13.68 -9.91
CA ALA A 172 19.00 13.04 -9.33
C ALA A 172 19.58 11.91 -10.21
N ILE A 173 18.76 11.24 -11.04
CA ILE A 173 19.19 10.14 -11.91
C ILE A 173 19.89 10.67 -13.17
N ARG A 174 19.65 11.91 -13.57
CA ARG A 174 20.32 12.56 -14.71
C ARG A 174 21.83 12.73 -14.54
N LEU A 175 22.33 12.71 -13.30
CA LEU A 175 23.77 12.85 -13.01
C LEU A 175 24.56 11.54 -13.30
N PHE A 176 23.94 10.39 -13.40
CA PHE A 176 24.63 9.11 -13.61
C PHE A 176 24.43 8.49 -14.98
N ASN A 177 23.98 9.22 -16.01
CA ASN A 177 23.99 8.80 -17.42
C ASN A 177 23.57 7.33 -17.66
N VAL A 178 22.72 6.77 -16.83
CA VAL A 178 22.17 5.45 -17.06
C VAL A 178 20.96 5.62 -17.97
N PHE A 179 21.11 5.21 -19.21
CA PHE A 179 20.05 5.12 -20.20
C PHE A 179 18.95 4.13 -19.76
N SER A 180 18.16 4.47 -18.79
CA SER A 180 16.87 3.80 -18.61
C SER A 180 15.84 4.51 -19.48
N ALA A 181 15.73 4.04 -20.72
CA ALA A 181 14.62 4.34 -21.63
C ALA A 181 13.31 3.67 -21.09
N GLY A 182 13.02 3.80 -19.81
CA GLY A 182 11.81 3.29 -19.18
C GLY A 182 10.65 4.26 -19.47
N LYS A 183 9.52 3.73 -19.95
CA LYS A 183 8.26 4.47 -20.00
C LYS A 183 7.94 5.03 -18.61
N HIS A 184 7.38 6.22 -18.57
CA HIS A 184 6.80 6.75 -17.34
C HIS A 184 5.76 5.75 -16.81
N VAL A 185 5.77 5.53 -15.48
CA VAL A 185 4.73 4.74 -14.85
C VAL A 185 3.41 5.51 -14.96
N THR A 186 2.36 4.81 -15.27
CA THR A 186 0.99 5.34 -15.37
C THR A 186 0.17 4.75 -14.23
N LEU A 187 -0.62 5.57 -13.57
CA LEU A 187 -1.69 5.10 -12.70
C LEU A 187 -2.89 4.75 -13.59
N THR A 188 -3.35 3.52 -13.51
CA THR A 188 -4.56 3.08 -14.20
C THR A 188 -5.66 2.80 -13.19
N VAL A 189 -6.77 3.53 -13.30
CA VAL A 189 -7.97 3.33 -12.49
C VAL A 189 -9.08 2.86 -13.41
N SER A 190 -9.70 1.72 -13.07
CA SER A 190 -10.64 1.06 -14.00
C SER A 190 -12.07 1.60 -13.92
N GLU A 191 -12.44 2.28 -12.83
CA GLU A 191 -13.81 2.78 -12.61
C GLU A 191 -13.84 4.29 -12.41
N SER A 192 -13.48 4.80 -11.23
CA SER A 192 -13.56 6.22 -10.92
C SER A 192 -12.50 6.71 -9.94
N ILE A 193 -12.26 8.03 -9.98
CA ILE A 193 -11.54 8.79 -8.96
C ILE A 193 -12.49 9.85 -8.42
N GLU A 194 -12.76 9.82 -7.11
CA GLU A 194 -13.71 10.70 -6.46
C GLU A 194 -13.10 11.42 -5.26
N GLY A 195 -13.22 12.77 -5.21
CA GLY A 195 -12.65 13.53 -4.10
C GLY A 195 -12.98 15.02 -4.13
N ASP A 196 -12.64 15.72 -3.04
CA ASP A 196 -12.83 17.17 -2.98
C ASP A 196 -11.76 17.91 -3.78
N GLU A 197 -10.50 17.56 -3.58
CA GLU A 197 -9.35 18.12 -4.30
C GLU A 197 -8.60 17.02 -5.05
N ILE A 198 -8.56 17.12 -6.35
CA ILE A 198 -7.96 16.12 -7.21
C ILE A 198 -6.90 16.77 -8.11
N TYR A 199 -5.65 16.30 -8.01
CA TYR A 199 -4.55 16.64 -8.92
C TYR A 199 -3.97 15.36 -9.53
N LEU A 200 -4.00 15.23 -10.85
CA LEU A 200 -3.57 14.02 -11.56
C LEU A 200 -2.53 14.33 -12.63
N GLU A 201 -1.45 13.57 -12.66
CA GLU A 201 -0.51 13.43 -13.77
C GLU A 201 -0.38 11.97 -14.17
N ASN A 202 -0.10 11.68 -15.45
CA ASN A 202 0.10 10.33 -15.96
C ASN A 202 -0.94 9.31 -15.46
N THR A 203 -2.22 9.69 -15.51
CA THR A 203 -3.32 8.87 -14.99
C THR A 203 -4.30 8.54 -16.10
N GLU A 204 -4.70 7.28 -16.18
CA GLU A 204 -5.79 6.79 -17.03
C GLU A 204 -6.99 6.41 -16.16
N CYS A 205 -8.16 7.02 -16.42
CA CYS A 205 -9.38 6.80 -15.65
C CYS A 205 -10.62 7.12 -16.51
N PRO A 206 -11.69 6.30 -16.46
CA PRO A 206 -12.93 6.62 -17.16
C PRO A 206 -13.68 7.81 -16.59
N LEU A 207 -13.66 7.99 -15.25
CA LEU A 207 -14.48 9.01 -14.58
C LEU A 207 -13.74 9.66 -13.44
N VAL A 208 -13.72 10.99 -13.43
CA VAL A 208 -13.21 11.80 -12.30
C VAL A 208 -14.34 12.70 -11.80
N ILE A 209 -14.62 12.65 -10.51
CA ILE A 209 -15.66 13.46 -9.85
C ILE A 209 -15.01 14.24 -8.71
N GLY A 210 -15.14 15.57 -8.72
CA GLY A 210 -14.53 16.36 -7.64
C GLY A 210 -15.06 17.79 -7.52
N LYS A 211 -14.74 18.45 -6.42
CA LYS A 211 -15.02 19.88 -6.28
C LYS A 211 -14.00 20.69 -7.09
N ARG A 212 -12.73 20.45 -6.84
CA ARG A 212 -11.61 21.09 -7.55
C ARG A 212 -10.76 20.03 -8.24
N VAL A 213 -10.76 20.04 -9.57
CA VAL A 213 -10.11 19.04 -10.40
C VAL A 213 -9.03 19.70 -11.25
N PHE A 214 -7.78 19.27 -11.08
CA PHE A 214 -6.63 19.73 -11.83
C PHE A 214 -5.98 18.55 -12.55
N ILE A 215 -6.02 18.57 -13.86
CA ILE A 215 -5.43 17.53 -14.72
C ILE A 215 -4.10 18.07 -15.27
N GLY A 216 -3.01 17.50 -14.81
CA GLY A 216 -1.65 17.76 -15.29
C GLY A 216 -1.35 17.02 -16.59
N GLU A 217 -0.09 16.81 -16.91
CA GLU A 217 0.34 16.19 -18.16
C GLU A 217 0.13 14.68 -18.20
N GLY A 218 -0.07 14.14 -19.40
CA GLY A 218 -0.05 12.70 -19.68
C GLY A 218 -1.26 11.94 -19.14
N CYS A 219 -2.35 12.62 -18.81
CA CYS A 219 -3.59 11.99 -18.38
C CYS A 219 -4.45 11.60 -19.58
N LYS A 220 -5.23 10.51 -19.41
CA LYS A 220 -6.29 10.08 -20.30
C LYS A 220 -7.55 9.84 -19.48
N ILE A 221 -8.48 10.80 -19.54
CA ILE A 221 -9.71 10.80 -18.74
C ILE A 221 -10.90 10.89 -19.71
N ASP A 222 -11.84 9.94 -19.60
CA ASP A 222 -12.99 9.94 -20.52
C ASP A 222 -14.03 10.98 -20.11
N ARG A 223 -14.27 11.15 -18.79
CA ARG A 223 -15.26 12.12 -18.27
C ARG A 223 -14.80 12.76 -16.96
N ILE A 224 -15.06 14.06 -16.85
CA ILE A 224 -14.87 14.83 -15.61
C ILE A 224 -16.20 15.47 -15.20
N GLN A 225 -16.56 15.31 -13.92
CA GLN A 225 -17.66 16.01 -13.28
C GLN A 225 -17.12 16.84 -12.12
N TYR A 226 -17.44 18.13 -12.06
CA TYR A 226 -16.91 19.02 -11.04
C TYR A 226 -17.94 20.03 -10.56
N THR A 227 -17.79 20.54 -9.34
CA THR A 227 -18.72 21.56 -8.79
C THR A 227 -18.12 22.96 -8.76
N GLU A 228 -16.83 23.13 -8.49
CA GLU A 228 -16.18 24.44 -8.34
C GLU A 228 -15.26 24.78 -9.51
N ILE A 229 -14.16 24.06 -9.67
CA ILE A 229 -13.10 24.37 -10.63
C ILE A 229 -12.65 23.10 -11.35
N CYS A 230 -12.50 23.19 -12.68
CA CYS A 230 -11.79 22.21 -13.48
C CYS A 230 -10.76 22.91 -14.35
N LYS A 231 -9.49 22.46 -14.30
CA LYS A 231 -8.42 22.90 -15.21
C LYS A 231 -7.71 21.67 -15.74
N ALA A 232 -7.49 21.62 -17.05
CA ALA A 232 -6.76 20.53 -17.70
C ALA A 232 -5.57 21.09 -18.52
N ASN A 233 -4.46 20.37 -18.47
CA ASN A 233 -3.29 20.66 -19.27
C ASN A 233 -3.55 20.26 -20.72
N ILE A 234 -3.05 21.05 -21.67
CA ILE A 234 -3.21 20.82 -23.12
C ILE A 234 -2.56 19.50 -23.60
N ASN A 235 -1.56 19.01 -22.85
CA ASN A 235 -0.87 17.74 -23.13
C ASN A 235 -1.57 16.51 -22.53
N SER A 236 -2.83 16.64 -22.16
CA SER A 236 -3.67 15.55 -21.67
C SER A 236 -4.90 15.36 -22.54
N HIS A 237 -5.34 14.11 -22.63
CA HIS A 237 -6.58 13.77 -23.33
C HIS A 237 -7.72 13.74 -22.32
N VAL A 238 -8.63 14.69 -22.45
CA VAL A 238 -9.84 14.78 -21.62
C VAL A 238 -11.05 14.80 -22.53
N GLY A 239 -11.98 13.87 -22.32
CA GLY A 239 -13.21 13.78 -23.09
C GLY A 239 -14.27 14.79 -22.65
N ASP A 240 -15.36 14.30 -22.07
CA ASP A 240 -16.50 15.13 -21.64
C ASP A 240 -16.24 15.81 -20.28
N VAL A 241 -16.43 17.13 -20.20
CA VAL A 241 -16.24 17.91 -18.96
C VAL A 241 -17.54 18.62 -18.61
N ARG A 242 -18.10 18.30 -17.44
CA ARG A 242 -19.38 18.84 -16.99
C ARG A 242 -19.29 19.45 -15.60
N LYS A 243 -19.83 20.63 -15.46
CA LYS A 243 -20.12 21.23 -14.15
C LYS A 243 -21.46 20.70 -13.68
N ILE A 244 -21.52 20.17 -12.45
CA ILE A 244 -22.70 19.61 -11.80
C ILE A 244 -23.11 20.43 -10.58
#